data_6f98423c723a089e649a721e86d1a7f7
#
_entry.id   6f98423c723a089e649a721e86d1a7f7
#
_cell.length_a   1.000
_cell.length_b   1.000
_cell.length_c   1.000
_cell.angle_alpha   90.00
_cell.angle_beta   90.00
_cell.angle_gamma   90.00
#
_symmetry.space_group_name_H-M   'P 1'
#
loop_
_entity.id
_entity.type
_entity.pdbx_description
1 polymer ?
#
loop_
_entity_poly.entity_id
_entity_poly.type
_entity_poly.pdbx_seq_one_letter_code
_entity_poly.pdbx_strand_id
1 'polypeptide(L)'
;MMKHKWKKRSGEGYIDTCVLILCAMLVIALAAKVLPVYVAKQQLDTFAAELVREAEITGRVGSETTTRAQVLSERLEIDPDIRWSRTGRIQLNEEVTVTLTMDMDIGFGGLGSFPIELTAQASGRSEVYWK
;
A
#
# COMPACT_ATOMS: atom_id res chain seq x y z
N MET A 1 32.26 -45.93 -11.20
CA MET A 1 31.90 -45.12 -10.06
C MET A 1 31.04 -43.92 -10.41
N MET A 2 31.45 -43.17 -11.37
CA MET A 2 30.70 -42.01 -11.81
C MET A 2 29.30 -42.35 -12.33
N LYS A 3 29.19 -43.42 -13.11
CA LYS A 3 27.91 -43.88 -13.66
C LYS A 3 26.94 -44.33 -12.57
N HIS A 4 27.45 -44.93 -11.53
CA HIS A 4 26.63 -45.43 -10.45
C HIS A 4 26.07 -44.23 -9.63
N LYS A 5 26.90 -43.25 -9.35
CA LYS A 5 26.47 -42.01 -8.72
C LYS A 5 25.50 -41.24 -9.60
N TRP A 6 25.69 -41.32 -10.90
CA TRP A 6 24.80 -40.67 -11.86
C TRP A 6 23.39 -41.24 -11.80
N LYS A 7 23.24 -42.55 -11.72
CA LYS A 7 21.91 -43.17 -11.61
C LYS A 7 21.21 -42.78 -10.33
N LYS A 8 21.92 -42.76 -9.20
CA LYS A 8 21.36 -42.27 -7.94
C LYS A 8 20.97 -40.81 -8.04
N ARG A 9 21.84 -39.98 -8.62
CA ARG A 9 21.57 -38.58 -8.83
C ARG A 9 20.39 -38.35 -9.74
N SER A 10 20.17 -39.20 -10.70
CA SER A 10 19.04 -39.06 -11.61
C SER A 10 17.72 -39.14 -10.87
N GLY A 11 17.57 -40.07 -9.91
CA GLY A 11 16.39 -40.16 -9.07
C GLY A 11 16.31 -38.98 -8.07
N GLU A 12 17.42 -38.69 -7.42
CA GLU A 12 17.51 -37.58 -6.48
C GLU A 12 17.35 -36.25 -7.18
N GLY A 13 17.94 -36.09 -8.36
CA GLY A 13 17.79 -34.87 -9.14
C GLY A 13 16.37 -34.62 -9.58
N TYR A 14 15.62 -35.70 -9.81
CA TYR A 14 14.20 -35.57 -10.16
C TYR A 14 13.40 -35.03 -9.00
N ILE A 15 13.65 -35.55 -7.81
CA ILE A 15 13.00 -35.08 -6.59
C ILE A 15 13.39 -33.61 -6.28
N ASP A 16 14.69 -33.29 -6.42
CA ASP A 16 15.21 -31.94 -6.23
C ASP A 16 14.57 -30.95 -7.20
N THR A 17 14.42 -31.38 -8.46
CA THR A 17 13.77 -30.54 -9.48
C THR A 17 12.31 -30.30 -9.12
N CYS A 18 11.60 -31.33 -8.67
CA CYS A 18 10.22 -31.22 -8.25
C CYS A 18 10.08 -30.27 -7.06
N VAL A 19 10.96 -30.39 -6.07
CA VAL A 19 10.98 -29.51 -4.89
C VAL A 19 11.29 -28.11 -5.30
N LEU A 20 12.25 -27.91 -6.20
CA LEU A 20 12.62 -26.58 -6.70
C LEU A 20 11.45 -25.91 -7.40
N ILE A 21 10.75 -26.64 -8.26
CA ILE A 21 9.57 -26.12 -8.96
C ILE A 21 8.47 -25.76 -7.96
N LEU A 22 8.25 -26.63 -6.98
CA LEU A 22 7.25 -26.38 -5.95
C LEU A 22 7.58 -25.11 -5.15
N CYS A 23 8.85 -24.96 -4.77
CA CYS A 23 9.31 -23.75 -4.06
C CYS A 23 9.15 -22.52 -4.92
N ALA A 24 9.49 -22.60 -6.21
CA ALA A 24 9.31 -21.49 -7.14
C ALA A 24 7.83 -21.09 -7.25
N MET A 25 6.94 -22.09 -7.34
CA MET A 25 5.51 -21.82 -7.39
C MET A 25 5.00 -21.14 -6.11
N LEU A 26 5.49 -21.60 -4.95
CA LEU A 26 5.14 -20.98 -3.68
C LEU A 26 5.60 -19.53 -3.60
N VAL A 27 6.82 -19.25 -4.05
CA VAL A 27 7.36 -17.89 -4.06
C VAL A 27 6.53 -17.00 -4.99
N ILE A 28 6.18 -17.50 -6.17
CA ILE A 28 5.34 -16.76 -7.12
C ILE A 28 3.96 -16.51 -6.54
N ALA A 29 3.37 -17.51 -5.89
CA ALA A 29 2.06 -17.37 -5.25
C ALA A 29 2.09 -16.32 -4.13
N LEU A 30 3.14 -16.34 -3.30
CA LEU A 30 3.30 -15.33 -2.25
C LEU A 30 3.48 -13.94 -2.83
N ALA A 31 4.31 -13.81 -3.87
CA ALA A 31 4.51 -12.54 -4.56
C ALA A 31 3.19 -12.02 -5.13
N ALA A 32 2.39 -12.90 -5.74
CA ALA A 32 1.09 -12.54 -6.29
C ALA A 32 0.12 -12.06 -5.22
N LYS A 33 0.24 -12.55 -3.98
CA LYS A 33 -0.59 -12.10 -2.86
C LYS A 33 -0.08 -10.81 -2.23
N VAL A 34 1.22 -10.57 -2.28
CA VAL A 34 1.84 -9.38 -1.69
C VAL A 34 1.75 -8.18 -2.63
N LEU A 35 1.82 -8.39 -3.94
CA LEU A 35 1.75 -7.32 -4.92
C LEU A 35 0.53 -6.40 -4.76
N PRO A 36 -0.70 -6.91 -4.60
CA PRO A 36 -1.85 -6.03 -4.38
C PRO A 36 -1.72 -5.16 -3.14
N VAL A 37 -1.10 -5.67 -2.08
CA VAL A 37 -0.85 -4.91 -0.85
C VAL A 37 0.13 -3.77 -1.12
N TYR A 38 1.18 -4.05 -1.86
CA TYR A 38 2.18 -3.05 -2.22
C TYR A 38 1.56 -1.94 -3.08
N VAL A 39 0.76 -2.32 -4.07
CA VAL A 39 0.06 -1.36 -4.93
C VAL A 39 -0.93 -0.52 -4.11
N ALA A 40 -1.67 -1.15 -3.21
CA ALA A 40 -2.61 -0.46 -2.34
C ALA A 40 -1.88 0.55 -1.44
N LYS A 41 -0.71 0.18 -0.91
CA LYS A 41 0.11 1.07 -0.10
C LYS A 41 0.58 2.27 -0.92
N GLN A 42 1.02 2.06 -2.15
CA GLN A 42 1.42 3.15 -3.04
C GLN A 42 0.25 4.08 -3.35
N GLN A 43 -0.91 3.52 -3.62
CA GLN A 43 -2.12 4.32 -3.86
C GLN A 43 -2.48 5.15 -2.63
N LEU A 44 -2.34 4.56 -1.44
CA LEU A 44 -2.61 5.24 -0.20
C LEU A 44 -1.63 6.39 0.03
N ASP A 45 -0.34 6.16 -0.24
CA ASP A 45 0.68 7.21 -0.14
C ASP A 45 0.40 8.35 -1.12
N THR A 46 0.00 8.03 -2.35
CA THR A 46 -0.37 9.03 -3.36
C THR A 46 -1.59 9.82 -2.90
N PHE A 47 -2.58 9.14 -2.35
CA PHE A 47 -3.79 9.76 -1.83
C PHE A 47 -3.43 10.78 -0.75
N ALA A 48 -2.60 10.37 0.21
CA ALA A 48 -2.16 11.25 1.29
C ALA A 48 -1.41 12.47 0.76
N ALA A 49 -0.50 12.26 -0.19
CA ALA A 49 0.29 13.34 -0.78
C ALA A 49 -0.60 14.36 -1.52
N GLU A 50 -1.58 13.87 -2.27
CA GLU A 50 -2.51 14.74 -2.99
C GLU A 50 -3.40 15.54 -2.05
N LEU A 51 -3.86 14.93 -0.96
CA LEU A 51 -4.68 15.62 0.03
C LEU A 51 -3.89 16.73 0.73
N VAL A 52 -2.65 16.43 1.10
CA VAL A 52 -1.78 17.43 1.75
C VAL A 52 -1.50 18.58 0.80
N ARG A 53 -1.24 18.26 -0.47
CA ARG A 53 -0.99 19.30 -1.47
C ARG A 53 -2.20 20.22 -1.64
N GLU A 54 -3.39 19.64 -1.65
CA GLU A 54 -4.62 20.45 -1.72
C GLU A 54 -4.73 21.37 -0.51
N ALA A 55 -4.43 20.85 0.69
CA ALA A 55 -4.45 21.64 1.91
C ALA A 55 -3.40 22.76 1.88
N GLU A 56 -2.21 22.48 1.33
CA GLU A 56 -1.16 23.50 1.18
C GLU A 56 -1.60 24.62 0.25
N ILE A 57 -2.18 24.28 -0.88
CA ILE A 57 -2.58 25.25 -1.91
C ILE A 57 -3.77 26.09 -1.44
N THR A 58 -4.77 25.46 -0.83
CA THR A 58 -5.96 26.16 -0.37
C THR A 58 -5.76 26.82 0.98
N GLY A 59 -4.75 26.41 1.73
CA GLY A 59 -4.47 26.94 3.05
C GLY A 59 -5.49 26.56 4.09
N ARG A 60 -6.24 25.49 3.85
CA ARG A 60 -7.20 25.00 4.84
C ARG A 60 -7.57 23.55 4.60
N VAL A 61 -8.04 22.90 5.65
CA VAL A 61 -8.59 21.57 5.60
C VAL A 61 -10.10 21.69 5.78
N GLY A 62 -10.85 21.43 4.73
CA GLY A 62 -12.31 21.59 4.78
C GLY A 62 -12.96 21.06 3.51
N SER A 63 -13.86 21.85 2.93
CA SER A 63 -14.65 21.41 1.78
C SER A 63 -13.79 21.05 0.57
N GLU A 64 -12.71 21.79 0.33
CA GLU A 64 -11.81 21.53 -0.82
C GLU A 64 -11.09 20.20 -0.66
N THR A 65 -10.55 19.93 0.52
CA THR A 65 -9.86 18.67 0.79
C THR A 65 -10.84 17.50 0.79
N THR A 66 -12.06 17.71 1.27
CA THR A 66 -13.12 16.70 1.24
C THR A 66 -13.51 16.35 -0.21
N THR A 67 -13.67 17.37 -1.05
CA THR A 67 -13.97 17.18 -2.47
C THR A 67 -12.84 16.42 -3.16
N ARG A 68 -11.60 16.80 -2.87
CA ARG A 68 -10.43 16.12 -3.44
C ARG A 68 -10.37 14.67 -3.00
N ALA A 69 -10.68 14.41 -1.74
CA ALA A 69 -10.72 13.05 -1.19
C ALA A 69 -11.75 12.20 -1.94
N GLN A 70 -12.91 12.75 -2.22
CA GLN A 70 -13.94 12.06 -2.99
C GLN A 70 -13.45 11.70 -4.40
N VAL A 71 -12.84 12.65 -5.09
CA VAL A 71 -12.32 12.45 -6.44
C VAL A 71 -11.25 11.35 -6.43
N LEU A 72 -10.34 11.38 -5.46
CA LEU A 72 -9.28 10.39 -5.34
C LEU A 72 -9.83 9.02 -4.98
N SER A 73 -10.82 8.95 -4.09
CA SER A 73 -11.50 7.69 -3.75
C SER A 73 -12.09 7.03 -5.00
N GLU A 74 -12.77 7.81 -5.82
CA GLU A 74 -13.37 7.30 -7.06
C GLU A 74 -12.29 6.87 -8.06
N ARG A 75 -11.26 7.68 -8.20
CA ARG A 75 -10.18 7.41 -9.18
C ARG A 75 -9.35 6.19 -8.82
N LEU A 76 -9.00 6.07 -7.56
CA LEU A 76 -8.14 4.98 -7.08
C LEU A 76 -8.92 3.77 -6.58
N GLU A 77 -10.24 3.89 -6.49
CA GLU A 77 -11.13 2.83 -6.02
C GLU A 77 -10.78 2.36 -4.61
N ILE A 78 -10.38 3.29 -3.75
CA ILE A 78 -10.10 3.01 -2.35
C ILE A 78 -10.86 4.02 -1.48
N ASP A 79 -11.21 3.59 -0.29
CA ASP A 79 -11.95 4.43 0.65
C ASP A 79 -11.28 4.38 2.02
N PRO A 80 -10.12 5.03 2.17
CA PRO A 80 -9.41 5.01 3.44
C PRO A 80 -10.07 5.91 4.47
N ASP A 81 -9.81 5.59 5.73
CA ASP A 81 -10.19 6.46 6.84
C ASP A 81 -9.19 7.62 6.89
N ILE A 82 -9.68 8.85 6.87
CA ILE A 82 -8.85 10.04 6.75
C ILE A 82 -8.89 10.81 8.05
N ARG A 83 -7.71 11.10 8.59
CA ARG A 83 -7.56 11.88 9.80
C ARG A 83 -6.56 13.00 9.57
N TRP A 84 -6.93 14.19 10.03
CA TRP A 84 -6.09 15.37 9.91
C TRP A 84 -5.59 15.80 11.27
N SER A 85 -4.35 16.27 11.33
CA SER A 85 -3.80 16.84 12.56
C SER A 85 -4.43 18.20 12.89
N ARG A 86 -4.88 18.91 11.86
CA ARG A 86 -5.57 20.19 11.98
C ARG A 86 -6.70 20.26 10.99
N THR A 87 -7.73 21.01 11.33
CA THR A 87 -8.84 21.29 10.42
C THR A 87 -9.06 22.81 10.36
N GLY A 88 -9.75 23.25 9.31
CA GLY A 88 -9.99 24.66 9.09
C GLY A 88 -8.82 25.36 8.44
N ARG A 89 -8.69 26.64 8.66
CA ARG A 89 -7.64 27.45 8.06
C ARG A 89 -6.27 27.12 8.65
N ILE A 90 -5.30 27.06 7.77
CA ILE A 90 -3.90 26.82 8.14
C ILE A 90 -3.11 28.04 7.74
N GLN A 91 -2.44 28.65 8.70
CA GLN A 91 -1.64 29.86 8.43
C GLN A 91 -0.36 29.47 7.69
N LEU A 92 0.21 30.45 6.98
CA LEU A 92 1.46 30.25 6.23
C LEU A 92 2.51 29.57 7.09
N ASN A 93 3.13 28.55 6.54
CA ASN A 93 4.17 27.72 7.16
C ASN A 93 3.70 26.86 8.33
N GLU A 94 2.43 26.89 8.69
CA GLU A 94 1.92 25.94 9.66
C GLU A 94 1.87 24.53 9.05
N GLU A 95 2.33 23.57 9.80
CA GLU A 95 2.37 22.18 9.34
C GLU A 95 1.02 21.51 9.54
N VAL A 96 0.63 20.74 8.53
CA VAL A 96 -0.54 19.89 8.60
C VAL A 96 -0.14 18.49 8.19
N THR A 97 -0.67 17.50 8.90
CA THR A 97 -0.41 16.10 8.61
C THR A 97 -1.74 15.39 8.38
N VAL A 98 -1.79 14.60 7.33
CA VAL A 98 -2.92 13.71 7.07
C VAL A 98 -2.47 12.28 7.29
N THR A 99 -3.31 11.50 7.96
CA THR A 99 -3.08 10.08 8.19
C THR A 99 -4.22 9.31 7.56
N LEU A 100 -3.89 8.40 6.69
CA LEU A 100 -4.85 7.52 6.02
C LEU A 100 -4.68 6.11 6.53
N THR A 101 -5.78 5.46 6.85
CA THR A 101 -5.77 4.08 7.32
C THR A 101 -6.77 3.29 6.49
N MET A 102 -6.35 2.12 6.04
CA MET A 102 -7.19 1.23 5.26
C MET A 102 -6.89 -0.20 5.64
N ASP A 103 -7.95 -1.00 5.78
CA ASP A 103 -7.80 -2.43 6.05
C ASP A 103 -7.87 -3.19 4.75
N MET A 104 -7.00 -4.16 4.61
CA MET A 104 -6.96 -5.03 3.44
C MET A 104 -6.78 -6.47 3.90
N ASP A 105 -7.60 -7.36 3.36
CA ASP A 105 -7.51 -8.78 3.67
C ASP A 105 -6.64 -9.49 2.65
N ILE A 106 -5.66 -10.27 3.13
CA ILE A 106 -4.90 -11.17 2.28
C ILE A 106 -5.49 -12.56 2.45
N GLY A 107 -6.18 -13.03 1.40
CA GLY A 107 -6.77 -14.36 1.40
C GLY A 107 -5.79 -15.40 0.87
N PHE A 108 -5.73 -16.53 1.56
CA PHE A 108 -4.96 -17.68 1.14
C PHE A 108 -5.88 -18.87 0.81
N GLY A 109 -7.04 -18.60 0.24
CA GLY A 109 -8.01 -19.62 -0.10
C GLY A 109 -8.54 -20.32 1.15
N GLY A 110 -8.50 -21.63 1.17
CA GLY A 110 -8.99 -22.42 2.29
C GLY A 110 -8.17 -22.32 3.57
N LEU A 111 -7.03 -21.66 3.53
CA LEU A 111 -6.16 -21.49 4.70
C LEU A 111 -6.54 -20.27 5.56
N GLY A 112 -7.48 -19.46 5.08
CA GLY A 112 -7.96 -18.31 5.81
C GLY A 112 -7.51 -16.99 5.20
N SER A 113 -7.85 -15.90 5.86
CA SER A 113 -7.46 -14.57 5.44
C SER A 113 -6.82 -13.82 6.61
N PHE A 114 -5.88 -12.93 6.28
CA PHE A 114 -5.21 -12.11 7.27
C PHE A 114 -5.53 -10.65 7.01
N PRO A 115 -6.20 -9.97 7.95
CA PRO A 115 -6.40 -8.53 7.80
C PRO A 115 -5.08 -7.79 8.02
N ILE A 116 -4.77 -6.89 7.11
CA ILE A 116 -3.59 -6.05 7.20
C ILE A 116 -4.06 -4.60 7.21
N GLU A 117 -3.60 -3.85 8.19
CA GLU A 117 -3.86 -2.43 8.24
C GLU A 117 -2.75 -1.68 7.51
N LEU A 118 -3.13 -0.90 6.51
CA LEU A 118 -2.21 -0.05 5.76
C LEU A 118 -2.40 1.38 6.25
N THR A 119 -1.29 2.03 6.55
CA THR A 119 -1.29 3.41 7.01
C THR A 119 -0.36 4.23 6.13
N ALA A 120 -0.83 5.39 5.70
CA ALA A 120 0.00 6.35 4.99
C ALA A 120 -0.14 7.69 5.69
N GLN A 121 0.96 8.41 5.73
CA GLN A 121 1.00 9.71 6.38
C GLN A 121 1.77 10.68 5.50
N ALA A 122 1.23 11.87 5.34
CA ALA A 122 1.91 12.91 4.60
C ALA A 122 1.78 14.22 5.37
N SER A 123 2.83 15.01 5.32
CA SER A 123 2.87 16.31 6.00
C SER A 123 3.24 17.38 5.00
N GLY A 124 2.69 18.56 5.21
CA GLY A 124 2.98 19.72 4.39
C GLY A 124 2.79 20.99 5.17
N ARG A 125 3.12 22.09 4.54
CA ARG A 125 2.98 23.42 5.15
C ARG A 125 2.10 24.29 4.26
N SER A 126 1.26 25.10 4.90
CA SER A 126 0.38 26.01 4.18
C SER A 126 1.20 27.00 3.36
N GLU A 127 0.78 27.22 2.12
CA GLU A 127 1.35 28.23 1.23
C GLU A 127 0.53 29.53 1.24
N VAL A 128 -0.56 29.54 2.02
CA VAL A 128 -1.50 30.66 2.04
C VAL A 128 -1.37 31.43 3.35
N TYR A 129 -1.28 32.74 3.24
CA TYR A 129 -1.27 33.63 4.39
C TYR A 129 -2.68 34.17 4.63
N TRP A 130 -3.22 33.89 5.80
CA TRP A 130 -4.55 34.35 6.20
C TRP A 130 -4.40 35.56 7.12
N LYS A 131 -5.08 36.62 6.78
CA LYS A 131 -5.11 37.83 7.61
C LYS A 131 -6.19 37.73 8.69
#